data_d0f9bdbbc4e84fedc9e60abb818b05a0
#
_entry.id   d0f9bdbbc4e84fedc9e60abb818b05a0
#
_cell.length_a   1.000
_cell.length_b   1.000
_cell.length_c   1.000
_cell.angle_alpha   90.00
_cell.angle_beta   90.00
_cell.angle_gamma   90.00
#
_symmetry.space_group_name_H-M   'P 1'
#
loop_
_entity.id
_entity.type
_entity.pdbx_description
1 polymer ?
#
loop_
_entity_poly.entity_id
_entity_poly.type
_entity_poly.pdbx_seq_one_letter_code
_entity_poly.pdbx_strand_id
1 'polypeptide(L)'
;MGSEMCIRDSSNIEHKNQECSFVKGTKCFFDQKKTTIVPIYGNGERIGTLIVAKYDKPFDDEDLLLAEYAATVIGVEILHERAAKVEEEVRKKAMVQIAFSTLSYSELEAIVNILGELKGMEGLLVASKIADRVGITRSVIVNALRKFESAGLIETKSLGMKGTYIRIKNEFLLEELRKNNS
;
A
#
# COMPACT_ATOMS: atom_id res chain seq x y z
N MET A 1 -6.68 -8.63 -22.45
CA MET A 1 -5.71 -9.60 -23.01
C MET A 1 -5.00 -9.11 -24.28
N GLY A 2 -5.52 -8.18 -25.08
CA GLY A 2 -4.87 -7.68 -26.30
C GLY A 2 -3.77 -6.63 -26.09
N SER A 3 -3.78 -5.89 -25.00
CA SER A 3 -2.82 -4.79 -24.76
C SER A 3 -1.45 -5.27 -24.20
N GLU A 4 -1.40 -6.41 -23.53
CA GLU A 4 -0.15 -6.92 -22.98
C GLU A 4 0.81 -7.50 -24.01
N MET A 5 0.30 -7.99 -25.13
CA MET A 5 1.14 -8.57 -26.18
C MET A 5 1.87 -7.52 -27.03
N CYS A 6 1.30 -6.31 -27.20
CA CYS A 6 1.98 -5.21 -27.89
C CYS A 6 3.18 -4.66 -27.13
N ILE A 7 3.24 -4.90 -25.82
CA ILE A 7 4.27 -4.36 -24.91
C ILE A 7 5.43 -5.32 -24.70
N ARG A 8 5.25 -6.61 -25.01
CA ARG A 8 6.21 -7.67 -24.64
C ARG A 8 7.52 -7.67 -25.41
N ASP A 9 7.55 -7.13 -26.63
CA ASP A 9 8.73 -7.14 -27.50
C ASP A 9 9.53 -5.85 -27.55
N SER A 10 9.25 -4.89 -26.66
CA SER A 10 9.92 -3.59 -26.64
C SER A 10 11.19 -3.57 -25.78
N SER A 11 11.96 -4.65 -25.76
CA SER A 11 13.28 -4.68 -25.10
C SER A 11 14.35 -3.87 -25.84
N ASN A 12 14.12 -3.52 -27.11
CA ASN A 12 14.96 -2.63 -27.88
C ASN A 12 14.14 -1.45 -28.39
N ILE A 13 14.55 -0.25 -27.96
CA ILE A 13 13.98 1.02 -28.39
C ILE A 13 14.45 1.27 -29.82
N GLU A 14 13.66 0.87 -30.78
CA GLU A 14 13.67 1.50 -32.08
C GLU A 14 12.41 2.35 -32.19
N HIS A 15 12.60 3.67 -32.40
CA HIS A 15 11.55 4.62 -32.75
C HIS A 15 10.86 4.18 -34.01
N LYS A 16 9.93 3.25 -33.93
CA LYS A 16 9.18 2.78 -35.09
C LYS A 16 7.78 3.35 -35.02
N ASN A 17 7.49 4.23 -35.99
CA ASN A 17 6.15 4.58 -36.42
C ASN A 17 5.43 3.32 -36.96
N GLN A 18 5.14 2.36 -36.08
CA GLN A 18 4.48 1.12 -36.50
C GLN A 18 2.97 1.31 -36.39
N GLU A 19 2.27 0.90 -37.44
CA GLU A 19 0.85 0.65 -37.34
C GLU A 19 0.66 -0.59 -36.46
N CYS A 20 -0.32 -0.54 -35.55
CA CYS A 20 -0.64 -1.69 -34.76
C CYS A 20 -1.09 -2.84 -35.66
N SER A 21 -0.22 -3.82 -35.87
CA SER A 21 -0.45 -4.98 -36.74
C SER A 21 -1.20 -6.12 -36.02
N PHE A 22 -1.84 -5.86 -34.86
CA PHE A 22 -2.50 -6.88 -34.09
C PHE A 22 -3.85 -7.31 -34.67
N VAL A 23 -3.83 -8.57 -35.08
CA VAL A 23 -4.96 -9.51 -35.30
C VAL A 23 -6.20 -8.93 -36.02
N LYS A 24 -6.33 -9.29 -37.27
CA LYS A 24 -7.59 -9.20 -38.01
C LYS A 24 -8.74 -9.75 -37.17
N GLY A 25 -9.63 -8.86 -36.71
CA GLY A 25 -10.88 -9.23 -36.01
C GLY A 25 -11.10 -8.74 -34.61
N THR A 26 -10.10 -8.20 -33.92
CA THR A 26 -10.29 -7.57 -32.56
C THR A 26 -10.12 -6.06 -32.70
N LYS A 27 -11.07 -5.27 -32.17
CA LYS A 27 -10.95 -3.81 -32.12
C LYS A 27 -9.76 -3.46 -31.19
N CYS A 28 -8.63 -3.14 -31.80
CA CYS A 28 -7.47 -2.59 -31.08
C CYS A 28 -7.72 -1.11 -30.82
N PHE A 29 -7.45 -0.64 -29.58
CA PHE A 29 -7.55 0.77 -29.22
C PHE A 29 -6.59 1.65 -30.08
N PHE A 30 -5.50 1.07 -30.58
CA PHE A 30 -4.47 1.73 -31.38
C PHE A 30 -4.62 1.47 -32.88
N ASP A 31 -5.76 0.90 -33.32
CA ASP A 31 -6.02 0.66 -34.75
C ASP A 31 -5.97 1.98 -35.54
N GLN A 32 -5.29 1.98 -36.67
CA GLN A 32 -5.07 3.15 -37.56
C GLN A 32 -4.27 4.31 -36.92
N LYS A 33 -3.62 4.10 -35.79
CA LYS A 33 -2.77 5.11 -35.12
C LYS A 33 -1.29 4.77 -35.31
N LYS A 34 -0.48 5.80 -35.56
CA LYS A 34 0.98 5.68 -35.41
C LYS A 34 1.32 5.69 -33.95
N THR A 35 2.05 4.71 -33.47
CA THR A 35 2.41 4.56 -32.07
C THR A 35 3.92 4.58 -31.88
N THR A 36 4.35 5.20 -30.79
CA THR A 36 5.72 5.18 -30.32
C THR A 36 5.74 4.70 -28.88
N ILE A 37 6.68 3.82 -28.56
CA ILE A 37 6.85 3.24 -27.23
C ILE A 37 8.15 3.78 -26.66
N VAL A 38 8.05 4.44 -25.50
CA VAL A 38 9.18 4.99 -24.78
C VAL A 38 9.28 4.29 -23.42
N PRO A 39 10.40 3.60 -23.11
CA PRO A 39 10.57 2.98 -21.81
C PRO A 39 10.82 4.05 -20.74
N ILE A 40 10.25 3.83 -19.57
CA ILE A 40 10.47 4.66 -18.39
C ILE A 40 11.51 3.96 -17.53
N TYR A 41 12.63 4.62 -17.29
CA TYR A 41 13.70 4.11 -16.42
C TYR A 41 13.75 4.84 -15.08
N GLY A 42 14.13 4.09 -14.04
CA GLY A 42 14.43 4.63 -12.72
C GLY A 42 15.46 3.77 -12.02
N ASN A 43 16.48 4.38 -11.42
CA ASN A 43 17.60 3.69 -10.74
C ASN A 43 18.29 2.63 -11.62
N GLY A 44 18.37 2.85 -12.93
CA GLY A 44 18.99 1.91 -13.88
C GLY A 44 18.10 0.74 -14.31
N GLU A 45 16.88 0.65 -13.82
CA GLU A 45 15.92 -0.38 -14.19
C GLU A 45 14.73 0.20 -14.95
N ARG A 46 14.12 -0.61 -15.82
CA ARG A 46 12.88 -0.24 -16.49
C ARG A 46 11.72 -0.38 -15.52
N ILE A 47 11.11 0.74 -15.15
CA ILE A 47 10.01 0.81 -14.18
C ILE A 47 8.63 0.98 -14.82
N GLY A 48 8.59 1.27 -16.12
CA GLY A 48 7.34 1.48 -16.85
C GLY A 48 7.52 1.60 -18.36
N THR A 49 6.44 1.92 -19.03
CA THR A 49 6.38 2.13 -20.48
C THR A 49 5.40 3.24 -20.78
N LEU A 50 5.84 4.26 -21.50
CA LEU A 50 4.99 5.29 -22.05
C LEU A 50 4.63 4.94 -23.49
N ILE A 51 3.35 4.90 -23.83
CA ILE A 51 2.86 4.68 -25.19
C ILE A 51 2.20 5.96 -25.64
N VAL A 52 2.70 6.52 -26.74
CA VAL A 52 2.14 7.73 -27.36
C VAL A 52 1.59 7.37 -28.74
N ALA A 53 0.43 7.90 -29.08
CA ALA A 53 -0.22 7.61 -30.36
C ALA A 53 -0.71 8.90 -31.05
N LYS A 54 -0.49 8.99 -32.38
CA LYS A 54 -1.02 10.05 -33.27
C LYS A 54 -1.92 9.44 -34.34
N TYR A 55 -2.90 10.21 -34.85
CA TYR A 55 -3.83 9.73 -35.88
C TYR A 55 -3.30 9.93 -37.31
N ASP A 56 -2.82 11.14 -37.63
CA ASP A 56 -2.66 11.53 -39.05
C ASP A 56 -1.21 11.69 -39.48
N LYS A 57 -0.28 11.90 -38.57
CA LYS A 57 1.13 12.17 -38.89
C LYS A 57 2.07 11.22 -38.20
N PRO A 58 3.18 10.83 -38.82
CA PRO A 58 4.24 10.12 -38.10
C PRO A 58 4.82 11.01 -37.02
N PHE A 59 5.48 10.40 -36.04
CA PHE A 59 6.27 11.11 -35.02
C PHE A 59 7.51 11.68 -35.68
N ASP A 60 7.78 12.96 -35.44
CA ASP A 60 9.02 13.63 -35.79
C ASP A 60 10.00 13.63 -34.59
N ASP A 61 11.20 14.18 -34.81
CA ASP A 61 12.25 14.18 -33.78
C ASP A 61 11.86 15.02 -32.55
N GLU A 62 11.09 16.09 -32.75
CA GLU A 62 10.60 16.93 -31.64
C GLU A 62 9.59 16.18 -30.77
N ASP A 63 8.67 15.44 -31.41
CA ASP A 63 7.71 14.58 -30.71
C ASP A 63 8.41 13.51 -29.88
N LEU A 64 9.45 12.88 -30.43
CA LEU A 64 10.23 11.85 -29.77
C LEU A 64 10.99 12.41 -28.57
N LEU A 65 11.61 13.58 -28.73
CA LEU A 65 12.28 14.29 -27.65
C LEU A 65 11.32 14.63 -26.50
N LEU A 66 10.14 15.12 -26.83
CA LEU A 66 9.09 15.39 -25.86
C LEU A 66 8.61 14.12 -25.13
N ALA A 67 8.47 13.02 -25.87
CA ALA A 67 8.07 11.74 -25.29
C ALA A 67 9.14 11.18 -24.33
N GLU A 68 10.44 11.31 -24.68
CA GLU A 68 11.55 10.93 -23.82
C GLU A 68 11.63 11.80 -22.56
N TYR A 69 11.44 13.12 -22.72
CA TYR A 69 11.36 14.03 -21.58
C TYR A 69 10.18 13.68 -20.66
N ALA A 70 9.01 13.43 -21.22
CA ALA A 70 7.85 13.02 -20.46
C ALA A 70 8.09 11.69 -19.71
N ALA A 71 8.72 10.70 -20.38
CA ALA A 71 9.07 9.43 -19.75
C ALA A 71 10.03 9.62 -18.55
N THR A 72 10.98 10.54 -18.68
CA THR A 72 11.92 10.88 -17.59
C THR A 72 11.19 11.50 -16.40
N VAL A 73 10.31 12.49 -16.64
CA VAL A 73 9.52 13.14 -15.58
C VAL A 73 8.61 12.12 -14.87
N ILE A 74 7.91 11.28 -15.64
CA ILE A 74 7.08 10.21 -15.09
C ILE A 74 7.92 9.22 -14.26
N GLY A 75 9.12 8.89 -14.73
CA GLY A 75 10.05 8.02 -14.01
C GLY A 75 10.43 8.56 -12.63
N VAL A 76 10.76 9.85 -12.56
CA VAL A 76 11.06 10.54 -11.29
C VAL A 76 9.87 10.50 -10.36
N GLU A 77 8.65 10.78 -10.85
CA GLU A 77 7.43 10.76 -10.03
C GLU A 77 7.11 9.35 -9.50
N ILE A 78 7.24 8.32 -10.33
CA ILE A 78 7.06 6.93 -9.89
C ILE A 78 8.04 6.57 -8.77
N LEU A 79 9.32 6.98 -8.89
CA LEU A 79 10.32 6.73 -7.86
C LEU A 79 10.00 7.48 -6.56
N HIS A 80 9.56 8.73 -6.67
CA HIS A 80 9.14 9.54 -5.53
C HIS A 80 7.96 8.90 -4.78
N GLU A 81 6.91 8.49 -5.49
CA GLU A 81 5.77 7.79 -4.89
C GLU A 81 6.17 6.47 -4.21
N ARG A 82 7.07 5.69 -4.82
CA ARG A 82 7.58 4.45 -4.23
C ARG A 82 8.34 4.71 -2.94
N ALA A 83 9.24 5.72 -2.94
CA ALA A 83 10.00 6.10 -1.76
C ALA A 83 9.07 6.55 -0.62
N ALA A 84 8.08 7.38 -0.91
CA ALA A 84 7.10 7.84 0.07
C ALA A 84 6.29 6.68 0.70
N LYS A 85 5.87 5.69 -0.11
CA LYS A 85 5.18 4.50 0.40
C LYS A 85 6.05 3.68 1.34
N VAL A 86 7.32 3.44 0.96
CA VAL A 86 8.27 2.69 1.81
C VAL A 86 8.51 3.43 3.12
N GLU A 87 8.69 4.74 3.08
CA GLU A 87 8.87 5.56 4.28
C GLU A 87 7.64 5.49 5.20
N GLU A 88 6.43 5.56 4.64
CA GLU A 88 5.19 5.43 5.40
C GLU A 88 5.07 4.05 6.07
N GLU A 89 5.39 2.97 5.36
CA GLU A 89 5.38 1.62 5.92
C GLU A 89 6.39 1.46 7.07
N VAL A 90 7.63 1.96 6.88
CA VAL A 90 8.65 1.93 7.93
C VAL A 90 8.20 2.71 9.15
N ARG A 91 7.62 3.90 8.95
CA ARG A 91 7.06 4.71 10.03
C ARG A 91 5.95 3.99 10.77
N LYS A 92 4.99 3.39 10.06
CA LYS A 92 3.88 2.62 10.66
C LYS A 92 4.39 1.44 11.51
N LYS A 93 5.40 0.71 11.01
CA LYS A 93 6.04 -0.40 11.74
C LYS A 93 6.76 0.10 13.01
N ALA A 94 7.53 1.18 12.88
CA ALA A 94 8.23 1.77 14.02
C ALA A 94 7.28 2.25 15.12
N MET A 95 6.14 2.87 14.75
CA MET A 95 5.12 3.29 15.72
C MET A 95 4.57 2.10 16.51
N VAL A 96 4.32 0.96 15.87
CA VAL A 96 3.89 -0.26 16.53
C VAL A 96 4.94 -0.74 17.53
N GLN A 97 6.19 -0.87 17.11
CA GLN A 97 7.29 -1.34 17.96
C GLN A 97 7.49 -0.42 19.19
N ILE A 98 7.47 0.90 19.01
CA ILE A 98 7.58 1.86 20.11
C ILE A 98 6.40 1.69 21.08
N ALA A 99 5.17 1.55 20.60
CA ALA A 99 4.02 1.37 21.47
C ALA A 99 4.14 0.10 22.31
N PHE A 100 4.55 -1.02 21.71
CA PHE A 100 4.79 -2.26 22.45
C PHE A 100 5.89 -2.12 23.50
N SER A 101 6.98 -1.43 23.20
CA SER A 101 8.09 -1.22 24.15
C SER A 101 7.74 -0.37 25.37
N THR A 102 6.66 0.41 25.31
CA THR A 102 6.17 1.24 26.43
C THR A 102 5.23 0.51 27.38
N LEU A 103 4.81 -0.71 27.03
CA LEU A 103 3.91 -1.50 27.86
C LEU A 103 4.65 -2.20 28.99
N SER A 104 4.03 -2.24 30.17
CA SER A 104 4.39 -3.19 31.22
C SER A 104 3.98 -4.61 30.82
N TYR A 105 4.51 -5.62 31.52
CA TYR A 105 4.16 -7.01 31.26
C TYR A 105 2.64 -7.25 31.30
N SER A 106 1.96 -6.76 32.35
CA SER A 106 0.52 -6.91 32.49
C SER A 106 -0.28 -6.15 31.41
N GLU A 107 0.21 -4.99 30.94
CA GLU A 107 -0.41 -4.25 29.85
C GLU A 107 -0.23 -4.97 28.50
N LEU A 108 0.94 -5.59 28.28
CA LEU A 108 1.20 -6.39 27.08
C LEU A 108 0.26 -7.60 27.05
N GLU A 109 0.14 -8.33 28.17
CA GLU A 109 -0.79 -9.45 28.28
C GLU A 109 -2.24 -9.02 28.04
N ALA A 110 -2.65 -7.85 28.55
CA ALA A 110 -3.95 -7.26 28.29
C ALA A 110 -4.17 -7.03 26.80
N ILE A 111 -3.24 -6.38 26.11
CA ILE A 111 -3.35 -6.06 24.67
C ILE A 111 -3.39 -7.33 23.82
N VAL A 112 -2.55 -8.30 24.10
CA VAL A 112 -2.52 -9.60 23.40
C VAL A 112 -3.89 -10.28 23.47
N ASN A 113 -4.48 -10.35 24.68
CA ASN A 113 -5.79 -10.96 24.87
C ASN A 113 -6.92 -10.15 24.22
N ILE A 114 -6.89 -8.82 24.33
CA ILE A 114 -7.90 -7.92 23.74
C ILE A 114 -7.91 -8.07 22.22
N LEU A 115 -6.74 -7.95 21.59
CA LEU A 115 -6.64 -7.98 20.14
C LEU A 115 -6.82 -9.40 19.58
N GLY A 116 -6.46 -10.43 20.36
CA GLY A 116 -6.73 -11.83 20.01
C GLY A 116 -8.22 -12.19 19.97
N GLU A 117 -9.06 -11.48 20.72
CA GLU A 117 -10.52 -11.66 20.67
C GLU A 117 -11.19 -10.93 19.51
N LEU A 118 -10.50 -9.95 18.92
CA LEU A 118 -11.02 -9.26 17.74
C LEU A 118 -11.01 -10.20 16.52
N LYS A 119 -12.17 -10.44 15.94
CA LYS A 119 -12.30 -11.23 14.71
C LYS A 119 -12.03 -10.38 13.46
N GLY A 120 -10.86 -9.70 13.43
CA GLY A 120 -10.48 -8.82 12.32
C GLY A 120 -9.98 -7.46 12.80
N MET A 121 -10.24 -6.42 11.99
CA MET A 121 -9.73 -5.06 12.25
C MET A 121 -10.58 -4.26 13.24
N GLU A 122 -11.74 -4.76 13.64
CA GLU A 122 -12.63 -4.06 14.57
C GLU A 122 -13.53 -5.03 15.35
N GLY A 123 -13.99 -4.63 16.53
CA GLY A 123 -14.90 -5.43 17.32
C GLY A 123 -15.32 -4.76 18.63
N LEU A 124 -16.29 -5.38 19.28
CA LEU A 124 -16.83 -4.97 20.58
C LEU A 124 -16.27 -5.87 21.68
N LEU A 125 -15.70 -5.27 22.70
CA LEU A 125 -15.12 -5.97 23.82
C LEU A 125 -15.68 -5.46 25.16
N VAL A 126 -15.79 -6.38 26.11
CA VAL A 126 -16.18 -6.05 27.50
C VAL A 126 -14.94 -6.19 28.37
N ALA A 127 -14.32 -5.07 28.71
CA ALA A 127 -13.06 -5.04 29.46
C ALA A 127 -13.09 -5.81 30.79
N SER A 128 -14.22 -5.80 31.51
CA SER A 128 -14.37 -6.58 32.75
C SER A 128 -14.27 -8.10 32.50
N LYS A 129 -14.88 -8.61 31.43
CA LYS A 129 -14.81 -10.06 31.12
C LYS A 129 -13.39 -10.50 30.79
N ILE A 130 -12.62 -9.64 30.11
CA ILE A 130 -11.21 -9.93 29.80
C ILE A 130 -10.38 -9.86 31.09
N ALA A 131 -10.59 -8.83 31.90
CA ALA A 131 -9.91 -8.66 33.19
C ALA A 131 -10.09 -9.88 34.08
N ASP A 132 -11.32 -10.35 34.23
CA ASP A 132 -11.66 -11.54 35.06
C ASP A 132 -11.00 -12.82 34.52
N ARG A 133 -10.91 -12.97 33.19
CA ARG A 133 -10.33 -14.17 32.59
C ARG A 133 -8.80 -14.22 32.71
N VAL A 134 -8.15 -13.07 32.50
CA VAL A 134 -6.68 -12.96 32.46
C VAL A 134 -6.12 -12.75 33.89
N GLY A 135 -6.95 -12.43 34.88
CA GLY A 135 -6.53 -12.16 36.24
C GLY A 135 -5.88 -10.80 36.44
N ILE A 136 -6.20 -9.83 35.57
CA ILE A 136 -5.70 -8.46 35.62
C ILE A 136 -6.82 -7.49 36.02
N THR A 137 -6.45 -6.27 36.39
CA THR A 137 -7.45 -5.26 36.73
C THR A 137 -7.97 -4.52 35.49
N ARG A 138 -9.22 -4.06 35.55
CA ARG A 138 -9.82 -3.24 34.48
C ARG A 138 -8.98 -1.99 34.16
N SER A 139 -8.31 -1.41 35.18
CA SER A 139 -7.47 -0.23 35.00
C SER A 139 -6.25 -0.51 34.09
N VAL A 140 -5.64 -1.68 34.20
CA VAL A 140 -4.54 -2.11 33.33
C VAL A 140 -5.01 -2.16 31.88
N ILE A 141 -6.17 -2.76 31.63
CA ILE A 141 -6.78 -2.80 30.26
C ILE A 141 -7.00 -1.40 29.72
N VAL A 142 -7.62 -0.50 30.50
CA VAL A 142 -7.91 0.87 30.09
C VAL A 142 -6.62 1.64 29.80
N ASN A 143 -5.59 1.48 30.64
CA ASN A 143 -4.30 2.14 30.44
C ASN A 143 -3.59 1.63 29.17
N ALA A 144 -3.59 0.33 28.94
CA ALA A 144 -3.03 -0.27 27.74
C ALA A 144 -3.73 0.24 26.46
N LEU A 145 -5.06 0.27 26.46
CA LEU A 145 -5.83 0.81 25.33
C LEU A 145 -5.54 2.30 25.10
N ARG A 146 -5.45 3.11 26.16
CA ARG A 146 -5.11 4.55 26.04
C ARG A 146 -3.72 4.76 25.44
N LYS A 147 -2.72 3.96 25.81
CA LYS A 147 -1.38 4.04 25.21
C LYS A 147 -1.42 3.77 23.71
N PHE A 148 -2.14 2.74 23.29
CA PHE A 148 -2.30 2.39 21.88
C PHE A 148 -3.13 3.42 21.08
N GLU A 149 -4.14 3.99 21.71
CA GLU A 149 -4.94 5.07 21.12
C GLU A 149 -4.12 6.35 20.99
N SER A 150 -3.35 6.71 22.02
CA SER A 150 -2.44 7.87 21.97
C SER A 150 -1.33 7.71 20.93
N ALA A 151 -0.88 6.47 20.69
CA ALA A 151 0.05 6.14 19.60
C ALA A 151 -0.63 6.09 18.23
N GLY A 152 -1.95 6.30 18.12
CA GLY A 152 -2.69 6.27 16.88
C GLY A 152 -2.83 4.88 16.25
N LEU A 153 -2.56 3.81 16.98
CA LEU A 153 -2.63 2.43 16.48
C LEU A 153 -4.05 1.89 16.48
N ILE A 154 -4.88 2.32 17.42
CA ILE A 154 -6.29 1.94 17.55
C ILE A 154 -7.15 3.19 17.76
N GLU A 155 -8.43 3.01 17.60
CA GLU A 155 -9.48 3.95 17.99
C GLU A 155 -10.43 3.23 18.95
N THR A 156 -10.79 3.87 20.06
CA THR A 156 -11.70 3.27 21.02
C THR A 156 -12.96 4.12 21.19
N LYS A 157 -14.13 3.46 21.33
CA LYS A 157 -15.40 4.13 21.59
C LYS A 157 -16.13 3.38 22.70
N SER A 158 -16.34 4.05 23.84
CA SER A 158 -17.13 3.48 24.92
C SER A 158 -18.63 3.45 24.57
N LEU A 159 -19.25 2.30 24.73
CA LEU A 159 -20.70 2.09 24.51
C LEU A 159 -21.42 1.82 25.84
N GLY A 160 -20.87 2.33 26.94
CA GLY A 160 -21.42 2.18 28.30
C GLY A 160 -21.44 0.72 28.73
N MET A 161 -22.61 0.23 29.17
CA MET A 161 -22.80 -1.15 29.62
C MET A 161 -22.56 -2.21 28.52
N LYS A 162 -22.63 -1.83 27.26
CA LYS A 162 -22.42 -2.75 26.13
C LYS A 162 -20.93 -3.07 25.91
N GLY A 163 -20.02 -2.29 26.47
CA GLY A 163 -18.58 -2.49 26.34
C GLY A 163 -17.87 -1.37 25.58
N THR A 164 -16.67 -1.67 25.07
CA THR A 164 -15.83 -0.75 24.30
C THR A 164 -15.67 -1.30 22.88
N TYR A 165 -16.02 -0.50 21.91
CA TYR A 165 -15.73 -0.76 20.51
C TYR A 165 -14.30 -0.36 20.23
N ILE A 166 -13.55 -1.23 19.55
CA ILE A 166 -12.15 -1.02 19.18
C ILE A 166 -12.01 -1.20 17.68
N ARG A 167 -11.28 -0.29 17.04
CA ARG A 167 -10.90 -0.34 15.63
C ARG A 167 -9.40 -0.20 15.49
N ILE A 168 -8.78 -1.14 14.80
CA ILE A 168 -7.34 -1.10 14.48
C ILE A 168 -7.12 -0.16 13.29
N LYS A 169 -6.23 0.82 13.47
CA LYS A 169 -5.85 1.78 12.42
C LYS A 169 -4.55 1.39 11.71
N ASN A 170 -3.68 0.70 12.40
CA ASN A 170 -2.39 0.29 11.88
C ASN A 170 -2.38 -1.22 11.63
N GLU A 171 -2.30 -1.61 10.38
CA GLU A 171 -2.34 -3.01 9.92
C GLU A 171 -1.18 -3.87 10.46
N PHE A 172 -0.01 -3.25 10.69
CA PHE A 172 1.18 -3.93 11.24
C PHE A 172 1.01 -4.33 12.71
N LEU A 173 -0.02 -3.83 13.39
CA LEU A 173 -0.33 -4.20 14.77
C LEU A 173 -0.60 -5.70 14.93
N LEU A 174 -1.33 -6.30 14.00
CA LEU A 174 -1.65 -7.73 14.04
C LEU A 174 -0.43 -8.61 13.73
N GLU A 175 0.51 -8.13 12.91
CA GLU A 175 1.75 -8.84 12.62
C GLU A 175 2.66 -8.91 13.85
N GLU A 176 2.78 -7.78 14.57
CA GLU A 176 3.61 -7.70 15.77
C GLU A 176 3.02 -8.53 16.93
N LEU A 177 1.71 -8.58 17.06
CA LEU A 177 1.04 -9.47 18.00
C LEU A 177 1.39 -10.95 17.79
N ARG A 178 1.41 -11.40 16.54
CA ARG A 178 1.77 -12.79 16.23
C ARG A 178 3.18 -13.14 16.67
N LYS A 179 4.13 -12.20 16.54
CA LYS A 179 5.51 -12.39 16.99
C LYS A 179 5.63 -12.48 18.52
N ASN A 180 4.83 -11.72 19.24
CA ASN A 180 4.84 -11.71 20.71
C ASN A 180 4.04 -12.87 21.32
N ASN A 181 3.28 -13.64 20.54
CA ASN A 181 2.55 -14.84 20.97
C ASN A 181 3.29 -16.15 20.68
N SER A 182 4.47 -16.09 20.08
CA SER A 182 5.34 -17.25 19.78
C SER A 182 6.45 -17.37 20.82
#